data_7f16d3844b30712de2405e8ade0e99bb
#
_entry.id   7f16d3844b30712de2405e8ade0e99bb
#
_cell.length_a   1.000
_cell.length_b   1.000
_cell.length_c   1.000
_cell.angle_alpha   90.00
_cell.angle_beta   90.00
_cell.angle_gamma   90.00
#
_symmetry.space_group_name_H-M   'P 1'
#
loop_
_entity.id
_entity.type
_entity.pdbx_description
1 polymer ?
#
loop_
_entity_poly.entity_id
_entity_poly.type
_entity_poly.pdbx_seq_one_letter_code
_entity_poly.pdbx_strand_id
1 'polypeptide(L)'
;GFEEKYTAARVAEALRLCGVDEIHQGIGKTGVVGVIRGKKHASRRMIGLRADMDALPITEQGNCSWKSGKQGLMHACGHDGHTAMLVGAARYLAETRNFDGSAVLIFQPGEEGYAGAREMIKDGLFEQFPVESVYAMHNWPAMRQGTIGINSGAMMASAYRIQINVTGKGGHGAHPYQTNDVVLASAHLITA
;
A
#
# COMPACT_ATOMS: atom_id res chain seq x y z
N GLY A 1 -7.94 -3.17 -5.73
CA GLY A 1 -6.71 -2.44 -6.08
C GLY A 1 -6.63 -2.08 -7.56
N PHE A 2 -5.77 -1.14 -7.88
CA PHE A 2 -5.61 -0.56 -9.23
C PHE A 2 -6.84 0.17 -9.80
N GLU A 3 -7.76 0.56 -8.92
CA GLU A 3 -8.93 1.39 -9.24
C GLU A 3 -8.92 2.73 -8.48
N GLU A 4 -7.78 3.09 -7.90
CA GLU A 4 -7.56 4.28 -7.08
C GLU A 4 -7.50 5.58 -7.94
N LYS A 5 -8.15 5.61 -9.11
CA LYS A 5 -8.11 6.73 -10.06
C LYS A 5 -8.49 8.07 -9.44
N TYR A 6 -9.55 8.06 -8.61
CA TYR A 6 -9.98 9.27 -7.91
C TYR A 6 -8.94 9.75 -6.90
N THR A 7 -8.43 8.83 -6.06
CA THR A 7 -7.40 9.14 -5.06
C THR A 7 -6.11 9.62 -5.73
N ALA A 8 -5.66 8.94 -6.78
CA ALA A 8 -4.48 9.32 -7.55
C ALA A 8 -4.61 10.74 -8.15
N ALA A 9 -5.78 11.06 -8.73
CA ALA A 9 -6.04 12.40 -9.26
C ALA A 9 -6.01 13.47 -8.16
N ARG A 10 -6.62 13.20 -6.99
CA ARG A 10 -6.60 14.12 -5.84
C ARG A 10 -5.20 14.29 -5.26
N VAL A 11 -4.42 13.23 -5.18
CA VAL A 11 -3.00 13.29 -4.77
C VAL A 11 -2.20 14.17 -5.74
N ALA A 12 -2.31 13.90 -7.04
CA ALA A 12 -1.58 14.69 -8.05
C ALA A 12 -1.95 16.17 -8.01
N GLU A 13 -3.23 16.49 -7.79
CA GLU A 13 -3.69 17.87 -7.61
C GLU A 13 -3.08 18.50 -6.34
N ALA A 14 -3.16 17.80 -5.20
CA ALA A 14 -2.61 18.28 -3.94
C ALA A 14 -1.09 18.54 -4.05
N LEU A 15 -0.33 17.66 -4.70
CA LEU A 15 1.10 17.83 -4.92
C LEU A 15 1.40 19.06 -5.79
N ARG A 16 0.59 19.34 -6.83
CA ARG A 16 0.74 20.58 -7.63
C ARG A 16 0.52 21.81 -6.77
N LEU A 17 -0.53 21.82 -5.94
CA LEU A 17 -0.83 22.93 -5.04
C LEU A 17 0.26 23.14 -3.97
N CYS A 18 0.94 22.08 -3.57
CA CYS A 18 2.09 22.17 -2.66
C CYS A 18 3.38 22.68 -3.34
N GLY A 19 3.42 22.80 -4.66
CA GLY A 19 4.62 23.23 -5.38
C GLY A 19 5.69 22.13 -5.49
N VAL A 20 5.28 20.88 -5.62
CA VAL A 20 6.17 19.74 -5.94
C VAL A 20 6.76 19.91 -7.34
N ASP A 21 8.05 19.66 -7.51
CA ASP A 21 8.79 20.00 -8.74
C ASP A 21 8.41 19.11 -9.95
N GLU A 22 8.20 17.82 -9.70
CA GLU A 22 7.79 16.86 -10.72
C GLU A 22 6.69 15.95 -10.20
N ILE A 23 5.72 15.61 -11.05
CA ILE A 23 4.62 14.71 -10.71
C ILE A 23 4.40 13.75 -11.87
N HIS A 24 4.59 12.47 -11.58
CA HIS A 24 4.41 11.36 -12.51
C HIS A 24 3.22 10.52 -12.08
N GLN A 25 2.33 10.20 -13.00
CA GLN A 25 1.12 9.41 -12.75
C GLN A 25 1.13 8.14 -13.59
N GLY A 26 0.44 7.10 -13.12
CA GLY A 26 0.27 5.86 -13.85
C GLY A 26 1.39 4.83 -13.63
N ILE A 27 2.36 5.08 -12.75
CA ILE A 27 3.41 4.12 -12.40
C ILE A 27 2.77 3.00 -11.55
N GLY A 28 2.85 1.76 -11.99
CA GLY A 28 2.08 0.67 -11.38
C GLY A 28 0.58 0.85 -11.58
N LYS A 29 0.15 1.31 -12.76
CA LYS A 29 -1.23 1.57 -13.17
C LYS A 29 -1.83 2.87 -12.60
N THR A 30 -2.08 2.96 -11.29
CA THR A 30 -2.72 4.14 -10.66
C THR A 30 -1.79 4.86 -9.68
N GLY A 31 -0.54 4.43 -9.54
CA GLY A 31 0.42 5.06 -8.64
C GLY A 31 0.80 6.47 -9.08
N VAL A 32 1.19 7.28 -8.10
CA VAL A 32 1.66 8.66 -8.30
C VAL A 32 3.02 8.81 -7.65
N VAL A 33 3.95 9.45 -8.35
CA VAL A 33 5.27 9.79 -7.81
C VAL A 33 5.49 11.29 -7.92
N GLY A 34 5.87 11.92 -6.81
CA GLY A 34 6.27 13.32 -6.77
C GLY A 34 7.76 13.46 -6.45
N VAL A 35 8.43 14.45 -7.00
CA VAL A 35 9.83 14.76 -6.67
C VAL A 35 9.92 16.18 -6.13
N ILE A 36 10.56 16.35 -4.97
CA ILE A 36 10.87 17.64 -4.38
C ILE A 36 12.39 17.77 -4.29
N ARG A 37 12.94 18.81 -4.90
CA ARG A 37 14.36 19.14 -4.80
C ARG A 37 14.62 20.08 -3.63
N GLY A 38 15.61 19.73 -2.81
CA GLY A 38 16.07 20.60 -1.73
C GLY A 38 16.77 21.85 -2.25
N LYS A 39 17.03 22.81 -1.38
CA LYS A 39 17.80 24.03 -1.71
C LYS A 39 19.25 23.73 -2.10
N LYS A 40 19.79 22.62 -1.64
CA LYS A 40 21.13 22.14 -1.95
C LYS A 40 21.01 20.90 -2.83
N HIS A 41 21.78 20.82 -3.89
CA HIS A 41 21.76 19.70 -4.83
C HIS A 41 23.16 19.08 -5.02
N ALA A 42 24.07 19.33 -4.10
CA ALA A 42 25.46 18.88 -4.20
C ALA A 42 25.57 17.35 -4.13
N SER A 43 24.79 16.70 -3.28
CA SER A 43 24.88 15.27 -3.06
C SER A 43 24.22 14.42 -4.15
N ARG A 44 23.28 14.96 -4.91
CA ARG A 44 22.39 14.21 -5.83
C ARG A 44 21.66 13.02 -5.19
N ARG A 45 21.69 12.91 -3.87
CA ARG A 45 21.05 11.82 -3.13
C ARG A 45 19.53 11.91 -3.24
N MET A 46 18.88 10.75 -3.26
CA MET A 46 17.43 10.66 -3.27
C MET A 46 16.95 9.72 -2.16
N ILE A 47 15.91 10.12 -1.44
CA ILE A 47 15.21 9.24 -0.50
C ILE A 47 13.75 9.11 -0.90
N GLY A 48 13.17 7.92 -0.72
CA GLY A 48 11.76 7.65 -0.96
C GLY A 48 10.93 7.80 0.32
N LEU A 49 9.79 8.46 0.22
CA LEU A 49 8.75 8.49 1.24
C LEU A 49 7.50 7.84 0.65
N ARG A 50 6.99 6.78 1.27
CA ARG A 50 5.92 5.94 0.69
C ARG A 50 4.65 6.01 1.53
N ALA A 51 3.52 6.12 0.85
CA ALA A 51 2.18 5.83 1.36
C ALA A 51 1.41 4.95 0.37
N ASP A 52 0.60 4.04 0.88
CA ASP A 52 -0.38 3.31 0.08
C ASP A 52 -1.69 4.11 -0.06
N MET A 53 -2.49 3.75 -1.09
CA MET A 53 -3.70 4.53 -1.43
C MET A 53 -4.97 3.70 -1.50
N ASP A 54 -4.87 2.37 -1.52
CA ASP A 54 -6.03 1.52 -1.80
C ASP A 54 -6.94 1.30 -0.60
N ALA A 55 -8.20 1.04 -0.88
CA ALA A 55 -9.23 0.64 0.08
C ALA A 55 -9.50 -0.87 0.00
N LEU A 56 -10.06 -1.40 1.07
CA LEU A 56 -10.51 -2.78 1.17
C LEU A 56 -11.95 -2.96 0.65
N PRO A 57 -12.29 -4.13 0.08
CA PRO A 57 -13.64 -4.46 -0.36
C PRO A 57 -14.55 -4.83 0.84
N ILE A 58 -14.74 -3.87 1.73
CA ILE A 58 -15.52 -4.01 2.98
C ILE A 58 -16.59 -2.93 2.99
N THR A 59 -17.82 -3.28 3.39
CA THR A 59 -18.88 -2.28 3.62
C THR A 59 -18.68 -1.65 4.99
N GLU A 60 -18.45 -0.35 5.00
CA GLU A 60 -18.26 0.42 6.23
C GLU A 60 -19.53 0.49 7.06
N GLN A 61 -19.50 -0.01 8.30
CA GLN A 61 -20.61 -0.07 9.22
C GLN A 61 -20.75 1.19 10.11
N GLY A 62 -19.67 1.99 10.21
CA GLY A 62 -19.60 3.18 11.06
C GLY A 62 -20.59 4.29 10.64
N ASN A 63 -20.85 5.21 11.58
CA ASN A 63 -21.74 6.36 11.39
C ASN A 63 -20.97 7.70 11.42
N CYS A 64 -19.66 7.69 11.16
CA CYS A 64 -18.87 8.93 11.11
C CYS A 64 -19.23 9.78 9.88
N SER A 65 -19.07 11.09 10.00
CA SER A 65 -19.39 12.05 8.93
C SER A 65 -18.49 11.91 7.69
N TRP A 66 -17.35 11.25 7.84
CA TRP A 66 -16.37 10.96 6.75
C TRP A 66 -16.42 9.50 6.27
N LYS A 67 -17.50 8.79 6.57
CA LYS A 67 -17.74 7.45 6.06
C LYS A 67 -17.62 7.39 4.54
N SER A 68 -17.14 6.24 4.05
CA SER A 68 -17.04 5.99 2.61
C SER A 68 -18.38 6.25 1.89
N GLY A 69 -18.33 7.05 0.84
CA GLY A 69 -19.47 7.27 -0.06
C GLY A 69 -19.69 6.13 -1.07
N LYS A 70 -18.79 5.12 -1.11
CA LYS A 70 -18.90 3.97 -1.99
C LYS A 70 -19.24 2.71 -1.19
N GLN A 71 -20.43 2.17 -1.43
CA GLN A 71 -20.81 0.90 -0.82
C GLN A 71 -19.83 -0.21 -1.21
N GLY A 72 -19.46 -1.05 -0.24
CA GLY A 72 -18.53 -2.15 -0.44
C GLY A 72 -17.04 -1.74 -0.49
N LEU A 73 -16.71 -0.49 -0.18
CA LEU A 73 -15.33 -0.02 -0.06
C LEU A 73 -15.15 0.77 1.23
N MET A 74 -14.07 0.48 1.96
CA MET A 74 -13.70 1.15 3.20
C MET A 74 -12.18 1.25 3.33
N HIS A 75 -11.68 2.37 3.82
CA HIS A 75 -10.28 2.48 4.27
C HIS A 75 -10.10 1.83 5.65
N ALA A 76 -10.32 0.51 5.73
CA ALA A 76 -10.25 -0.23 6.98
C ALA A 76 -8.81 -0.47 7.48
N CYS A 77 -7.81 -0.28 6.63
CA CYS A 77 -6.38 -0.29 6.98
C CYS A 77 -5.78 1.11 7.18
N GLY A 78 -6.55 2.17 6.91
CA GLY A 78 -6.14 3.55 7.17
C GLY A 78 -5.22 4.17 6.11
N HIS A 79 -5.23 3.65 4.89
CA HIS A 79 -4.40 4.17 3.79
C HIS A 79 -4.78 5.60 3.37
N ASP A 80 -6.00 6.04 3.65
CA ASP A 80 -6.41 7.44 3.54
C ASP A 80 -5.60 8.35 4.47
N GLY A 81 -5.37 7.92 5.71
CA GLY A 81 -4.50 8.59 6.66
C GLY A 81 -3.03 8.60 6.20
N HIS A 82 -2.52 7.48 5.67
CA HIS A 82 -1.16 7.42 5.13
C HIS A 82 -0.97 8.39 3.97
N THR A 83 -1.91 8.39 3.02
CA THR A 83 -1.94 9.33 1.90
C THR A 83 -1.96 10.79 2.40
N ALA A 84 -2.81 11.12 3.36
CA ALA A 84 -2.90 12.47 3.93
C ALA A 84 -1.61 12.88 4.64
N MET A 85 -0.98 11.99 5.41
CA MET A 85 0.30 12.24 6.07
C MET A 85 1.41 12.55 5.05
N LEU A 86 1.49 11.77 3.95
CA LEU A 86 2.51 11.99 2.93
C LEU A 86 2.27 13.28 2.14
N VAL A 87 1.02 13.65 1.87
CA VAL A 87 0.68 14.98 1.29
C VAL A 87 1.06 16.11 2.25
N GLY A 88 0.82 15.95 3.55
CA GLY A 88 1.26 16.91 4.57
C GLY A 88 2.77 17.06 4.61
N ALA A 89 3.52 15.95 4.55
CA ALA A 89 4.97 15.97 4.45
C ALA A 89 5.46 16.64 3.16
N ALA A 90 4.80 16.35 2.03
CA ALA A 90 5.09 16.99 0.74
C ALA A 90 4.98 18.52 0.82
N ARG A 91 3.91 19.01 1.43
CA ARG A 91 3.71 20.43 1.64
C ARG A 91 4.85 21.06 2.44
N TYR A 92 5.16 20.48 3.60
CA TYR A 92 6.24 20.98 4.45
C TYR A 92 7.60 20.97 3.74
N LEU A 93 7.92 19.89 3.05
CA LEU A 93 9.18 19.74 2.32
C LEU A 93 9.27 20.72 1.15
N ALA A 94 8.19 20.94 0.40
CA ALA A 94 8.15 21.88 -0.72
C ALA A 94 8.23 23.34 -0.25
N GLU A 95 7.59 23.68 0.87
CA GLU A 95 7.64 25.02 1.44
C GLU A 95 9.04 25.37 1.99
N THR A 96 9.66 24.43 2.69
CA THR A 96 10.94 24.68 3.38
C THR A 96 12.16 24.42 2.54
N ARG A 97 12.17 23.33 1.80
CA ARG A 97 13.29 22.81 0.97
C ARG A 97 14.63 22.76 1.71
N ASN A 98 14.60 22.68 3.04
CA ASN A 98 15.80 22.76 3.89
C ASN A 98 16.52 21.42 4.01
N PHE A 99 16.91 20.86 2.87
CA PHE A 99 17.68 19.61 2.78
C PHE A 99 18.57 19.61 1.53
N ASP A 100 19.51 18.66 1.47
CA ASP A 100 20.35 18.39 0.30
C ASP A 100 19.86 17.16 -0.46
N GLY A 101 19.84 17.22 -1.80
CA GLY A 101 19.32 16.16 -2.64
C GLY A 101 17.82 16.27 -2.91
N SER A 102 17.13 15.14 -3.06
CA SER A 102 15.71 15.09 -3.43
C SER A 102 14.91 14.13 -2.56
N ALA A 103 13.67 14.49 -2.28
CA ALA A 103 12.67 13.61 -1.69
C ALA A 103 11.72 13.12 -2.80
N VAL A 104 11.59 11.79 -2.91
CA VAL A 104 10.69 11.11 -3.84
C VAL A 104 9.47 10.63 -3.07
N LEU A 105 8.31 11.17 -3.38
CA LEU A 105 7.04 10.86 -2.76
C LEU A 105 6.37 9.75 -3.55
N ILE A 106 6.19 8.58 -2.97
CA ILE A 106 5.69 7.38 -3.63
C ILE A 106 4.29 7.07 -3.09
N PHE A 107 3.26 7.33 -3.89
CA PHE A 107 1.89 6.96 -3.57
C PHE A 107 1.56 5.66 -4.28
N GLN A 108 1.60 4.57 -3.52
CA GLN A 108 1.51 3.21 -4.02
C GLN A 108 0.05 2.76 -4.12
N PRO A 109 -0.39 2.19 -5.25
CA PRO A 109 -1.68 1.53 -5.38
C PRO A 109 -1.62 0.07 -4.92
N GLY A 110 -2.78 -0.55 -4.70
CA GLY A 110 -2.94 -2.00 -4.62
C GLY A 110 -2.03 -2.71 -3.62
N GLU A 111 -1.92 -2.22 -2.39
CA GLU A 111 -1.16 -2.88 -1.32
C GLU A 111 -1.88 -4.16 -0.88
N GLU A 112 -3.21 -4.11 -0.72
CA GLU A 112 -4.07 -5.16 -0.17
C GLU A 112 -4.22 -6.37 -1.11
N GLY A 113 -3.14 -7.15 -1.19
CA GLY A 113 -3.09 -8.41 -1.94
C GLY A 113 -2.89 -8.31 -3.45
N TYR A 114 -2.65 -7.12 -3.99
CA TYR A 114 -2.40 -6.91 -5.43
C TYR A 114 -0.92 -6.71 -5.78
N ALA A 115 -0.06 -6.61 -4.78
CA ALA A 115 1.37 -6.38 -4.93
C ALA A 115 1.72 -5.11 -5.75
N GLY A 116 1.04 -4.00 -5.45
CA GLY A 116 1.19 -2.74 -6.19
C GLY A 116 2.60 -2.19 -6.20
N ALA A 117 3.37 -2.38 -5.13
CA ALA A 117 4.80 -2.02 -5.12
C ALA A 117 5.58 -2.76 -6.21
N ARG A 118 5.33 -4.07 -6.37
CA ARG A 118 5.95 -4.87 -7.43
C ARG A 118 5.60 -4.36 -8.83
N GLU A 119 4.36 -3.96 -9.03
CA GLU A 119 3.95 -3.39 -10.32
C GLU A 119 4.62 -2.03 -10.58
N MET A 120 4.76 -1.16 -9.56
CA MET A 120 5.52 0.08 -9.70
C MET A 120 7.00 -0.16 -10.02
N ILE A 121 7.63 -1.16 -9.38
CA ILE A 121 9.02 -1.54 -9.65
C ILE A 121 9.17 -2.06 -11.09
N LYS A 122 8.25 -2.91 -11.57
CA LYS A 122 8.27 -3.39 -12.96
C LYS A 122 8.11 -2.25 -13.99
N ASP A 123 7.38 -1.20 -13.64
CA ASP A 123 7.23 -0.01 -14.48
C ASP A 123 8.45 0.95 -14.39
N GLY A 124 9.54 0.51 -13.75
CA GLY A 124 10.78 1.25 -13.69
C GLY A 124 10.83 2.32 -12.60
N LEU A 125 10.16 2.13 -11.46
CA LEU A 125 10.15 3.10 -10.36
C LEU A 125 11.56 3.49 -9.92
N PHE A 126 12.41 2.51 -9.66
CA PHE A 126 13.76 2.79 -9.12
C PHE A 126 14.80 3.07 -10.21
N GLU A 127 14.53 2.74 -11.45
CA GLU A 127 15.32 3.16 -12.62
C GLU A 127 15.10 4.64 -12.89
N GLN A 128 13.85 5.13 -12.76
CA GLN A 128 13.51 6.54 -12.96
C GLN A 128 13.86 7.40 -11.73
N PHE A 129 13.69 6.85 -10.53
CA PHE A 129 13.93 7.53 -9.25
C PHE A 129 14.86 6.68 -8.38
N PRO A 130 16.20 6.76 -8.58
CA PRO A 130 17.16 5.91 -7.90
C PRO A 130 17.35 6.31 -6.43
N VAL A 131 16.33 6.02 -5.61
CA VAL A 131 16.36 6.31 -4.18
C VAL A 131 17.28 5.33 -3.44
N GLU A 132 18.04 5.83 -2.47
CA GLU A 132 18.95 5.02 -1.64
C GLU A 132 18.21 4.21 -0.57
N SER A 133 17.05 4.71 -0.15
CA SER A 133 16.20 4.08 0.87
C SER A 133 14.76 4.57 0.74
N VAL A 134 13.81 3.75 1.19
CA VAL A 134 12.39 4.09 1.24
C VAL A 134 11.92 4.02 2.69
N TYR A 135 11.22 5.06 3.13
CA TYR A 135 10.59 5.14 4.45
C TYR A 135 9.08 5.19 4.30
N ALA A 136 8.39 4.50 5.21
CA ALA A 136 6.93 4.52 5.29
C ALA A 136 6.50 4.54 6.76
N MET A 137 5.30 5.05 7.01
CA MET A 137 4.63 4.95 8.30
C MET A 137 3.30 4.23 8.11
N HIS A 138 2.91 3.46 9.12
CA HIS A 138 1.59 2.88 9.21
C HIS A 138 0.87 3.43 10.45
N ASN A 139 -0.38 3.86 10.31
CA ASN A 139 -1.19 4.23 11.46
C ASN A 139 -1.48 2.99 12.32
N TRP A 140 -1.49 3.18 13.64
CA TRP A 140 -1.71 2.07 14.58
C TRP A 140 -2.72 2.47 15.64
N PRO A 141 -4.02 2.13 15.48
CA PRO A 141 -5.08 2.61 16.36
C PRO A 141 -4.91 2.25 17.84
N ALA A 142 -4.22 1.14 18.15
CA ALA A 142 -3.99 0.70 19.52
C ALA A 142 -2.84 1.43 20.23
N MET A 143 -2.08 2.27 19.53
CA MET A 143 -1.01 3.08 20.13
C MET A 143 -1.55 4.39 20.68
N ARG A 144 -0.95 4.89 21.77
CA ARG A 144 -1.27 6.22 22.29
C ARG A 144 -0.97 7.28 21.24
N GLN A 145 -1.91 8.20 21.05
CA GLN A 145 -1.74 9.34 20.14
C GLN A 145 -0.43 10.12 20.44
N GLY A 146 0.26 10.53 19.39
CA GLY A 146 1.53 11.27 19.49
C GLY A 146 2.76 10.38 19.75
N THR A 147 2.60 9.05 19.72
CA THR A 147 3.74 8.12 19.81
C THR A 147 4.11 7.56 18.45
N ILE A 148 5.40 7.25 18.27
CA ILE A 148 5.94 6.55 17.10
C ILE A 148 6.60 5.26 17.58
N GLY A 149 6.18 4.12 17.04
CA GLY A 149 6.80 2.83 17.29
C GLY A 149 7.87 2.53 16.23
N ILE A 150 9.04 2.16 16.68
CA ILE A 150 10.15 1.70 15.83
C ILE A 150 10.69 0.41 16.41
N ASN A 151 11.01 -0.56 15.57
CA ASN A 151 11.68 -1.78 15.95
C ASN A 151 13.01 -1.92 15.20
N SER A 152 14.03 -2.43 15.87
CA SER A 152 15.30 -2.81 15.24
C SER A 152 15.14 -4.16 14.56
N GLY A 153 15.27 -4.21 13.26
CA GLY A 153 15.09 -5.43 12.46
C GLY A 153 13.70 -5.51 11.81
N ALA A 154 13.10 -6.70 11.76
CA ALA A 154 11.79 -6.92 11.13
C ALA A 154 10.69 -6.14 11.85
N MET A 155 9.99 -5.29 11.12
CA MET A 155 8.91 -4.43 11.62
C MET A 155 7.54 -5.00 11.31
N MET A 156 7.33 -5.49 10.08
CA MET A 156 6.06 -6.00 9.57
C MET A 156 6.20 -7.49 9.22
N ALA A 157 5.10 -8.22 9.40
CA ALA A 157 5.03 -9.63 8.99
C ALA A 157 4.96 -9.78 7.47
N SER A 158 5.48 -10.88 6.94
CA SER A 158 5.25 -11.27 5.56
C SER A 158 3.88 -11.93 5.41
N ALA A 159 3.23 -11.73 4.28
CA ALA A 159 1.97 -12.37 3.92
C ALA A 159 2.15 -13.29 2.70
N TYR A 160 1.53 -14.46 2.75
CA TYR A 160 1.53 -15.41 1.66
C TYR A 160 0.11 -15.84 1.34
N ARG A 161 -0.19 -16.03 0.05
CA ARG A 161 -1.42 -16.69 -0.38
C ARG A 161 -1.05 -18.08 -0.89
N ILE A 162 -1.60 -19.11 -0.24
CA ILE A 162 -1.44 -20.51 -0.64
C ILE A 162 -2.80 -21.00 -1.14
N GLN A 163 -2.85 -21.56 -2.34
CA GLN A 163 -4.03 -22.21 -2.89
C GLN A 163 -3.74 -23.69 -3.05
N ILE A 164 -4.54 -24.54 -2.40
CA ILE A 164 -4.43 -25.97 -2.45
C ILE A 164 -5.70 -26.54 -3.07
N ASN A 165 -5.56 -27.27 -4.18
CA ASN A 165 -6.65 -27.95 -4.85
C ASN A 165 -6.58 -29.42 -4.52
N VAL A 166 -7.56 -29.95 -3.80
CA VAL A 166 -7.63 -31.38 -3.43
C VAL A 166 -8.65 -32.05 -4.33
N THR A 167 -8.20 -33.02 -5.11
CA THR A 167 -9.06 -33.79 -6.02
C THR A 167 -9.18 -35.23 -5.52
N GLY A 168 -10.39 -35.75 -5.51
CA GLY A 168 -10.65 -37.11 -5.07
C GLY A 168 -11.69 -37.84 -5.94
N LYS A 169 -12.00 -39.05 -5.57
CA LYS A 169 -13.01 -39.88 -6.22
C LYS A 169 -14.24 -39.96 -5.32
N GLY A 170 -15.40 -39.50 -5.82
CA GLY A 170 -16.68 -39.66 -5.16
C GLY A 170 -17.22 -41.11 -5.26
N GLY A 171 -18.22 -41.42 -4.42
CA GLY A 171 -18.89 -42.72 -4.43
C GLY A 171 -20.09 -42.75 -3.47
N HIS A 172 -20.64 -43.95 -3.30
CA HIS A 172 -21.81 -44.14 -2.42
C HIS A 172 -21.40 -44.03 -0.94
N GLY A 173 -22.19 -43.30 -0.14
CA GLY A 173 -21.90 -43.09 1.28
C GLY A 173 -21.76 -44.33 2.14
N ALA A 174 -22.40 -45.46 1.77
CA ALA A 174 -22.24 -46.74 2.45
C ALA A 174 -20.94 -47.49 2.08
N HIS A 175 -20.18 -46.97 1.08
CA HIS A 175 -18.95 -47.61 0.59
C HIS A 175 -17.77 -46.62 0.62
N PRO A 176 -17.44 -46.01 1.75
CA PRO A 176 -16.39 -45.00 1.83
C PRO A 176 -15.00 -45.49 1.42
N TYR A 177 -14.75 -46.82 1.59
CA TYR A 177 -13.52 -47.49 1.20
C TYR A 177 -13.27 -47.52 -0.31
N GLN A 178 -14.28 -47.19 -1.14
CA GLN A 178 -14.17 -47.08 -2.60
C GLN A 178 -13.94 -45.64 -3.08
N THR A 179 -13.83 -44.70 -2.16
CA THR A 179 -13.71 -43.27 -2.43
C THR A 179 -12.41 -42.69 -1.90
N ASN A 180 -12.07 -41.48 -2.37
CA ASN A 180 -11.05 -40.67 -1.77
C ASN A 180 -11.76 -39.44 -1.18
N ASP A 181 -11.95 -39.44 0.15
CA ASP A 181 -12.66 -38.36 0.86
C ASP A 181 -11.78 -37.12 0.93
N VAL A 182 -12.06 -36.14 0.07
CA VAL A 182 -11.33 -34.87 -0.01
C VAL A 182 -11.63 -33.95 1.18
N VAL A 183 -12.79 -34.08 1.85
CA VAL A 183 -13.14 -33.30 3.03
C VAL A 183 -12.29 -33.76 4.20
N LEU A 184 -12.20 -35.06 4.44
CA LEU A 184 -11.36 -35.64 5.47
C LEU A 184 -9.87 -35.30 5.23
N ALA A 185 -9.41 -35.48 3.99
CA ALA A 185 -8.03 -35.13 3.61
C ALA A 185 -7.72 -33.65 3.85
N SER A 186 -8.66 -32.76 3.48
CA SER A 186 -8.52 -31.32 3.71
C SER A 186 -8.51 -30.97 5.21
N ALA A 187 -9.33 -31.64 6.02
CA ALA A 187 -9.35 -31.45 7.47
C ALA A 187 -7.99 -31.84 8.09
N HIS A 188 -7.42 -32.94 7.69
CA HIS A 188 -6.07 -33.33 8.12
C HIS A 188 -4.99 -32.33 7.68
N LEU A 189 -5.07 -31.84 6.46
CA LEU A 189 -4.13 -30.83 5.95
C LEU A 189 -4.17 -29.53 6.77
N ILE A 190 -5.37 -29.11 7.22
CA ILE A 190 -5.53 -27.87 8.01
C ILE A 190 -4.96 -28.03 9.42
N THR A 191 -4.98 -29.23 9.97
CA THR A 191 -4.55 -29.51 11.35
C THR A 191 -3.08 -29.96 11.46
N ALA A 192 -2.42 -30.22 10.36
CA ALA A 192 -1.01 -30.60 10.28
C ALA A 192 -0.09 -29.37 10.28
#